data_0941be1ee77c5396731f8a4258203bb1
#
_entry.id   0941be1ee77c5396731f8a4258203bb1
#
_cell.length_a   1.000
_cell.length_b   1.000
_cell.length_c   1.000
_cell.angle_alpha   90.00
_cell.angle_beta   90.00
_cell.angle_gamma   90.00
#
_symmetry.space_group_name_H-M   'P 1'
#
loop_
_entity.id
_entity.type
_entity.pdbx_description
1 polymer ?
#
loop_
_entity_poly.entity_id
_entity_poly.type
_entity_poly.pdbx_seq_one_letter_code
_entity_poly.pdbx_strand_id
1 'polypeptide(L)'
;MWVRGAAVQFPDLKEGGIAEELALDNIRLNPKMNWSLWDRVLLNKVRAEENITLILSATVMGADENDGVIRSVTAWKTDEYAFYEVKAKYYADCSGDCVLAGFTSANCMKGRESRAQTGESFAPDTPDDTTMGNSVLLQYRVSLPNEKADETAIAKGTERFDEVLGKRCPEGKINVPNENFWWLELGGNRDSLSDAGGISSDLIDLATAAYAHTAASANAQGYSLDWIGSLGAKRETRRYAGDYVLTATDILSAKAFPDEIAYGGWTIDDHYSGGIDAKEPNIHYRFDKPYPIPYRCVYSNNVSNLFFAGRNVSVTHLALSSTRVMATCMAIGQAVGFAAAVALRHDATPRGAGKYISEIQQLLRKHDCYLLNTPREKVIDFPDDERERFCEYPYRDGAKSENPVTVLRIGETITYDFPETYCRKIRIVLDSDLMRRCYDDEDNAWVIQDYPTLCHNACGTQTVFVPPSLVSDFTVTANGKGGSRTISVSGNAQRLVFLDVNETINSVSFCGLKTHGADEIRLYSIDVIK
;
A
#
# COMPACT_ATOMS: atom_id res chain seq x y z
N MET A 1 8.46 -3.83 -4.69
CA MET A 1 7.73 -2.97 -5.60
C MET A 1 6.54 -2.38 -4.88
N TRP A 2 6.43 -1.09 -4.89
CA TRP A 2 5.26 -0.39 -4.38
C TRP A 2 4.18 -0.44 -5.45
N VAL A 3 3.11 -1.15 -5.22
CA VAL A 3 1.97 -1.16 -6.12
C VAL A 3 0.88 -0.28 -5.53
N ARG A 4 0.47 0.74 -6.27
CA ARG A 4 -0.67 1.57 -5.91
C ARG A 4 -1.94 0.72 -5.80
N GLY A 5 -2.88 1.19 -5.03
CA GLY A 5 -4.20 0.64 -4.97
C GLY A 5 -5.16 1.34 -5.94
N ALA A 6 -5.99 2.21 -5.39
CA ALA A 6 -7.07 2.87 -6.12
C ALA A 6 -6.61 3.72 -7.32
N ALA A 7 -5.47 4.37 -7.21
CA ALA A 7 -4.98 5.32 -8.21
C ALA A 7 -4.72 4.76 -9.61
N VAL A 8 -4.66 3.45 -9.77
CA VAL A 8 -4.47 2.83 -11.09
C VAL A 8 -5.73 2.94 -11.96
N GLN A 9 -6.90 2.75 -11.40
CA GLN A 9 -8.17 2.95 -12.10
C GLN A 9 -8.74 4.34 -11.92
N PHE A 10 -8.51 4.90 -10.74
CA PHE A 10 -9.03 6.19 -10.32
C PHE A 10 -7.84 7.11 -10.02
N PRO A 11 -7.29 7.75 -11.05
CA PRO A 11 -6.07 8.54 -10.90
C PRO A 11 -6.18 9.66 -9.87
N ASP A 12 -7.40 10.10 -9.57
CA ASP A 12 -7.69 11.13 -8.58
C ASP A 12 -7.80 10.58 -7.15
N LEU A 13 -7.74 9.26 -7.00
CA LEU A 13 -7.76 8.59 -5.72
C LEU A 13 -6.41 7.97 -5.41
N LYS A 14 -5.98 8.13 -4.17
CA LYS A 14 -4.77 7.52 -3.63
C LYS A 14 -5.01 7.14 -2.17
N GLU A 15 -4.35 6.11 -1.72
CA GLU A 15 -4.32 5.79 -0.31
C GLU A 15 -3.54 6.87 0.46
N GLY A 16 -4.22 7.55 1.38
CA GLY A 16 -3.65 8.54 2.27
C GLY A 16 -3.06 7.95 3.55
N GLY A 17 -2.92 8.78 4.58
CA GLY A 17 -2.40 8.35 5.88
C GLY A 17 -0.96 7.84 5.81
N ILE A 18 -0.69 6.71 6.48
CA ILE A 18 0.67 6.14 6.55
C ILE A 18 1.21 5.73 5.17
N ALA A 19 0.34 5.38 4.23
CA ALA A 19 0.76 5.01 2.87
C ALA A 19 1.42 6.20 2.16
N GLU A 20 0.81 7.37 2.26
CA GLU A 20 1.36 8.60 1.68
C GLU A 20 2.58 9.11 2.45
N GLU A 21 2.54 9.03 3.78
CA GLU A 21 3.68 9.39 4.63
C GLU A 21 4.94 8.61 4.25
N LEU A 22 4.82 7.30 4.09
CA LEU A 22 5.92 6.43 3.66
C LEU A 22 6.37 6.72 2.22
N ALA A 23 5.44 7.05 1.32
CA ALA A 23 5.79 7.41 -0.05
C ALA A 23 6.60 8.71 -0.10
N LEU A 24 6.22 9.73 0.67
CA LEU A 24 6.97 10.99 0.78
C LEU A 24 8.34 10.80 1.43
N ASP A 25 8.43 9.98 2.48
CA ASP A 25 9.71 9.61 3.08
C ASP A 25 10.62 8.88 2.09
N ASN A 26 10.06 7.98 1.28
CA ASN A 26 10.83 7.28 0.24
C ASN A 26 11.35 8.26 -0.82
N ILE A 27 10.52 9.16 -1.32
CA ILE A 27 10.94 10.19 -2.30
C ILE A 27 12.11 11.02 -1.74
N ARG A 28 12.00 11.46 -0.50
CA ARG A 28 13.01 12.30 0.15
C ARG A 28 14.32 11.56 0.44
N LEU A 29 14.24 10.32 0.91
CA LEU A 29 15.38 9.54 1.41
C LEU A 29 15.98 8.59 0.36
N ASN A 30 15.24 8.30 -0.69
CA ASN A 30 15.58 7.35 -1.75
C ASN A 30 15.26 7.93 -3.15
N PRO A 31 15.83 9.07 -3.52
CA PRO A 31 15.46 9.78 -4.75
C PRO A 31 15.77 8.99 -6.04
N LYS A 32 16.56 7.94 -5.95
CA LYS A 32 16.84 7.02 -7.06
C LYS A 32 16.00 5.74 -7.02
N MET A 33 15.04 5.66 -6.10
CA MET A 33 14.10 4.55 -5.97
C MET A 33 14.75 3.17 -5.88
N ASN A 34 15.86 3.08 -5.16
CA ASN A 34 16.59 1.85 -4.94
C ASN A 34 15.83 0.93 -3.97
N TRP A 35 15.75 -0.37 -4.28
CA TRP A 35 15.04 -1.36 -3.47
C TRP A 35 15.55 -1.49 -2.04
N SER A 36 16.85 -1.58 -1.87
CA SER A 36 17.46 -1.73 -0.54
C SER A 36 17.29 -0.46 0.31
N LEU A 37 17.29 0.72 -0.32
CA LEU A 37 17.01 1.96 0.38
C LEU A 37 15.53 2.08 0.76
N TRP A 38 14.60 1.55 -0.06
CA TRP A 38 13.21 1.44 0.33
C TRP A 38 13.02 0.62 1.61
N ASP A 39 13.62 -0.57 1.69
CA ASP A 39 13.58 -1.37 2.91
C ASP A 39 14.17 -0.60 4.11
N ARG A 40 15.21 0.19 3.86
CA ARG A 40 15.81 1.04 4.90
C ARG A 40 14.88 2.16 5.36
N VAL A 41 14.12 2.77 4.46
CA VAL A 41 13.10 3.78 4.81
C VAL A 41 12.06 3.17 5.73
N LEU A 42 11.51 2.00 5.38
CA LEU A 42 10.53 1.28 6.21
C LEU A 42 11.11 0.91 7.58
N LEU A 43 12.31 0.35 7.61
CA LEU A 43 13.00 -0.02 8.86
C LEU A 43 13.23 1.18 9.77
N ASN A 44 13.67 2.30 9.21
CA ASN A 44 13.90 3.52 9.98
C ASN A 44 12.60 4.08 10.55
N LYS A 45 11.50 4.00 9.78
CA LYS A 45 10.17 4.44 10.23
C LYS A 45 9.73 3.67 11.47
N VAL A 46 9.83 2.34 11.42
CA VAL A 46 9.46 1.49 12.57
C VAL A 46 10.37 1.75 13.77
N ARG A 47 11.68 1.91 13.55
CA ARG A 47 12.65 2.15 14.64
C ARG A 47 12.51 3.51 15.30
N ALA A 48 11.93 4.49 14.62
CA ALA A 48 11.66 5.80 15.17
C ALA A 48 10.51 5.81 16.18
N GLU A 49 9.69 4.75 16.19
CA GLU A 49 8.54 4.61 17.09
C GLU A 49 9.00 3.97 18.41
N GLU A 50 9.09 4.77 19.46
CA GLU A 50 9.60 4.34 20.77
C GLU A 50 8.79 3.21 21.43
N ASN A 51 7.50 3.11 21.08
CA ASN A 51 6.59 2.11 21.63
C ASN A 51 6.56 0.81 20.83
N ILE A 52 7.40 0.66 19.80
CA ILE A 52 7.49 -0.57 18.99
C ILE A 52 8.73 -1.37 19.39
N THR A 53 8.54 -2.60 19.83
CA THR A 53 9.61 -3.58 19.95
C THR A 53 9.71 -4.37 18.66
N LEU A 54 10.74 -4.11 17.86
CA LEU A 54 10.98 -4.77 16.59
C LEU A 54 11.91 -5.98 16.76
N ILE A 55 11.41 -7.17 16.41
CA ILE A 55 12.17 -8.43 16.43
C ILE A 55 12.36 -8.90 14.99
N LEU A 56 13.56 -8.64 14.44
CA LEU A 56 13.91 -9.07 13.08
C LEU A 56 14.47 -10.49 13.08
N SER A 57 14.58 -11.09 11.89
CA SER A 57 15.10 -12.45 11.68
C SER A 57 14.35 -13.49 12.52
N ALA A 58 13.07 -13.25 12.79
CA ALA A 58 12.23 -14.11 13.61
C ALA A 58 11.03 -14.64 12.80
N THR A 59 10.76 -15.93 12.95
CA THR A 59 9.63 -16.61 12.30
C THR A 59 8.74 -17.21 13.39
N VAL A 60 7.43 -16.94 13.32
CA VAL A 60 6.45 -17.58 14.20
C VAL A 60 6.38 -19.07 13.88
N MET A 61 6.58 -19.90 14.91
CA MET A 61 6.67 -21.36 14.82
C MET A 61 5.60 -22.07 15.67
N GLY A 62 4.78 -21.33 16.41
CA GLY A 62 3.74 -21.88 17.26
C GLY A 62 2.87 -20.81 17.91
N ALA A 63 1.74 -21.25 18.45
CA ALA A 63 0.86 -20.46 19.31
C ALA A 63 0.26 -21.34 20.39
N ASP A 64 0.07 -20.77 21.59
CA ASP A 64 -0.75 -21.36 22.64
C ASP A 64 -2.14 -20.73 22.57
N GLU A 65 -3.13 -21.53 22.23
CA GLU A 65 -4.55 -21.13 22.16
C GLU A 65 -5.38 -22.02 23.09
N ASN A 66 -6.29 -21.42 23.82
CA ASN A 66 -7.29 -22.13 24.58
C ASN A 66 -8.66 -21.44 24.47
N ASP A 67 -9.69 -22.22 24.13
CA ASP A 67 -11.07 -21.77 24.01
C ASP A 67 -11.26 -20.54 23.08
N GLY A 68 -10.56 -20.51 21.94
CA GLY A 68 -10.64 -19.40 20.97
C GLY A 68 -9.92 -18.13 21.43
N VAL A 69 -8.96 -18.25 22.34
CA VAL A 69 -8.13 -17.13 22.81
C VAL A 69 -6.65 -17.50 22.69
N ILE A 70 -5.90 -16.75 21.90
CA ILE A 70 -4.45 -16.89 21.83
C ILE A 70 -3.84 -16.32 23.11
N ARG A 71 -3.03 -17.11 23.82
CA ARG A 71 -2.34 -16.73 25.05
C ARG A 71 -0.91 -16.28 24.79
N SER A 72 -0.23 -16.96 23.85
CA SER A 72 1.11 -16.59 23.42
C SER A 72 1.37 -17.04 21.99
N VAL A 73 2.37 -16.45 21.38
CA VAL A 73 2.98 -16.93 20.13
C VAL A 73 4.45 -17.21 20.37
N THR A 74 4.96 -18.27 19.75
CA THR A 74 6.37 -18.64 19.82
C THR A 74 7.05 -18.37 18.49
N ALA A 75 8.18 -17.68 18.51
CA ALA A 75 8.99 -17.39 17.32
C ALA A 75 10.42 -17.90 17.48
N TRP A 76 10.97 -18.42 16.41
CA TRP A 76 12.39 -18.76 16.30
C TRP A 76 13.16 -17.56 15.72
N LYS A 77 14.15 -17.07 16.45
CA LYS A 77 15.02 -15.99 16.02
C LYS A 77 16.34 -16.57 15.53
N THR A 78 16.57 -16.47 14.20
CA THR A 78 17.64 -17.21 13.52
C THR A 78 19.03 -16.70 13.81
N ASP A 79 19.20 -15.40 14.06
CA ASP A 79 20.51 -14.76 14.35
C ASP A 79 20.95 -14.89 15.82
N GLU A 80 20.03 -15.25 16.73
CA GLU A 80 20.31 -15.51 18.14
C GLU A 80 20.21 -16.99 18.51
N TYR A 81 19.70 -17.85 17.61
CA TYR A 81 19.43 -19.26 17.86
C TYR A 81 18.55 -19.48 19.11
N ALA A 82 17.54 -18.64 19.28
CA ALA A 82 16.69 -18.62 20.46
C ALA A 82 15.20 -18.62 20.11
N PHE A 83 14.39 -19.16 21.01
CA PHE A 83 12.95 -19.01 20.97
C PHE A 83 12.50 -17.79 21.78
N TYR A 84 11.57 -17.06 21.21
CA TYR A 84 10.88 -15.95 21.87
C TYR A 84 9.43 -16.34 22.09
N GLU A 85 8.93 -16.22 23.32
CA GLU A 85 7.50 -16.29 23.63
C GLU A 85 6.98 -14.86 23.81
N VAL A 86 5.94 -14.50 23.03
CA VAL A 86 5.29 -13.19 23.11
C VAL A 86 3.87 -13.34 23.60
N LYS A 87 3.57 -12.71 24.73
CA LYS A 87 2.23 -12.63 25.33
C LYS A 87 1.64 -11.25 25.11
N ALA A 88 0.42 -11.20 24.58
CA ALA A 88 -0.27 -9.95 24.28
C ALA A 88 -1.77 -10.09 24.53
N LYS A 89 -2.45 -8.97 24.69
CA LYS A 89 -3.91 -8.95 24.78
C LYS A 89 -4.54 -9.24 23.41
N TYR A 90 -3.96 -8.68 22.34
CA TYR A 90 -4.38 -8.91 20.97
C TYR A 90 -3.20 -9.33 20.10
N TYR A 91 -3.50 -10.08 19.07
CA TYR A 91 -2.56 -10.48 18.02
C TYR A 91 -3.08 -9.99 16.69
N ALA A 92 -2.17 -9.59 15.80
CA ALA A 92 -2.51 -9.23 14.44
C ALA A 92 -1.63 -10.03 13.47
N ASP A 93 -2.24 -10.90 12.66
CA ASP A 93 -1.52 -11.62 11.62
C ASP A 93 -1.47 -10.77 10.35
N CYS A 94 -0.29 -10.22 10.07
CA CYS A 94 0.00 -9.46 8.87
C CYS A 94 0.96 -10.21 7.92
N SER A 95 1.11 -11.53 8.10
CA SER A 95 2.03 -12.37 7.32
C SER A 95 1.63 -12.49 5.84
N GLY A 96 0.36 -12.28 5.53
CA GLY A 96 -0.22 -12.53 4.22
C GLY A 96 -0.45 -14.01 3.91
N ASP A 97 -0.03 -14.92 4.80
CA ASP A 97 -0.10 -16.36 4.63
C ASP A 97 -1.02 -17.05 5.67
N CYS A 98 -1.71 -16.29 6.52
CA CYS A 98 -2.46 -16.79 7.67
C CYS A 98 -1.60 -17.72 8.54
N VAL A 99 -0.42 -17.26 8.94
CA VAL A 99 0.54 -18.08 9.70
C VAL A 99 -0.08 -18.58 11.00
N LEU A 100 -0.79 -17.72 11.73
CA LEU A 100 -1.42 -18.12 12.99
C LEU A 100 -2.55 -19.13 12.81
N ALA A 101 -3.24 -19.18 11.68
CA ALA A 101 -4.22 -20.24 11.40
C ALA A 101 -3.58 -21.64 11.30
N GLY A 102 -2.27 -21.73 11.08
CA GLY A 102 -1.53 -22.99 11.12
C GLY A 102 -1.26 -23.52 12.53
N PHE A 103 -1.44 -22.69 13.55
CA PHE A 103 -1.13 -23.00 14.95
C PHE A 103 -2.32 -22.76 15.90
N THR A 104 -3.45 -22.32 15.37
CA THR A 104 -4.67 -22.01 16.14
C THR A 104 -5.89 -22.59 15.44
N SER A 105 -7.05 -22.48 16.10
CA SER A 105 -8.34 -22.85 15.54
C SER A 105 -8.93 -21.81 14.56
N ALA A 106 -8.18 -20.73 14.24
CA ALA A 106 -8.68 -19.65 13.42
C ALA A 106 -9.12 -20.14 12.02
N ASN A 107 -10.37 -19.86 11.68
CA ASN A 107 -10.95 -20.26 10.40
C ASN A 107 -10.24 -19.54 9.23
N CYS A 108 -9.92 -20.30 8.20
CA CYS A 108 -9.35 -19.75 6.98
C CYS A 108 -9.90 -20.46 5.74
N MET A 109 -9.80 -19.77 4.61
CA MET A 109 -10.20 -20.23 3.28
C MET A 109 -8.96 -20.39 2.39
N LYS A 110 -9.01 -21.28 1.41
CA LYS A 110 -7.96 -21.53 0.42
C LYS A 110 -8.59 -21.81 -0.92
N GLY A 111 -7.88 -21.44 -2.00
CA GLY A 111 -8.32 -21.72 -3.36
C GLY A 111 -9.50 -20.83 -3.80
N ARG A 112 -10.18 -21.26 -4.86
CA ARG A 112 -11.28 -20.51 -5.47
C ARG A 112 -12.62 -21.04 -5.00
N GLU A 113 -13.48 -20.14 -4.54
CA GLU A 113 -14.87 -20.44 -4.25
C GLU A 113 -15.65 -20.64 -5.56
N SER A 114 -16.71 -21.45 -5.51
CA SER A 114 -17.60 -21.61 -6.65
C SER A 114 -18.65 -20.50 -6.73
N ARG A 115 -19.20 -20.30 -7.93
CA ARG A 115 -20.32 -19.39 -8.16
C ARG A 115 -21.53 -19.68 -7.26
N ALA A 116 -21.79 -20.94 -6.98
CA ALA A 116 -22.88 -21.36 -6.10
C ALA A 116 -22.65 -20.94 -4.63
N GLN A 117 -21.39 -20.84 -4.20
CA GLN A 117 -21.04 -20.44 -2.83
C GLN A 117 -21.09 -18.92 -2.62
N THR A 118 -20.67 -18.13 -3.61
CA THR A 118 -20.45 -16.68 -3.44
C THR A 118 -21.38 -15.80 -4.27
N GLY A 119 -22.02 -16.37 -5.30
CA GLY A 119 -22.82 -15.60 -6.26
C GLY A 119 -22.00 -14.76 -7.24
N GLU A 120 -20.68 -14.91 -7.25
CA GLU A 120 -19.79 -14.16 -8.12
C GLU A 120 -19.84 -14.69 -9.55
N SER A 121 -20.14 -13.83 -10.52
CA SER A 121 -20.35 -14.23 -11.93
C SER A 121 -19.10 -14.83 -12.60
N PHE A 122 -17.91 -14.44 -12.12
CA PHE A 122 -16.62 -14.89 -12.67
C PHE A 122 -16.03 -16.09 -11.91
N ALA A 123 -16.64 -16.50 -10.80
CA ALA A 123 -16.20 -17.66 -10.06
C ALA A 123 -16.43 -18.95 -10.86
N PRO A 124 -15.59 -19.98 -10.68
CA PRO A 124 -15.78 -21.27 -11.33
C PRO A 124 -17.08 -21.95 -10.88
N ASP A 125 -17.56 -22.92 -11.65
CA ASP A 125 -18.78 -23.67 -11.30
C ASP A 125 -18.55 -24.59 -10.09
N THR A 126 -17.35 -25.13 -9.93
CA THR A 126 -16.92 -25.94 -8.79
C THR A 126 -15.74 -25.31 -8.09
N PRO A 127 -15.70 -25.36 -6.73
CA PRO A 127 -14.55 -24.83 -6.00
C PRO A 127 -13.33 -25.70 -6.25
N ASP A 128 -12.15 -25.10 -6.14
CA ASP A 128 -10.85 -25.80 -6.26
C ASP A 128 -9.79 -25.17 -5.34
N ASP A 129 -8.64 -25.84 -5.24
CA ASP A 129 -7.52 -25.40 -4.39
C ASP A 129 -6.50 -24.51 -5.13
N THR A 130 -6.81 -24.07 -6.36
CA THR A 130 -5.89 -23.23 -7.12
C THR A 130 -5.81 -21.81 -6.55
N THR A 131 -4.63 -21.24 -6.63
CA THR A 131 -4.33 -19.88 -6.16
C THR A 131 -3.67 -19.08 -7.28
N MET A 132 -3.53 -17.78 -7.10
CA MET A 132 -2.66 -17.00 -7.99
C MET A 132 -1.21 -17.45 -7.84
N GLY A 133 -0.50 -17.57 -8.96
CA GLY A 133 0.90 -17.99 -8.99
C GLY A 133 1.83 -17.07 -8.19
N ASN A 134 2.93 -17.65 -7.75
CA ASN A 134 4.05 -16.89 -7.19
C ASN A 134 4.81 -16.19 -8.31
N SER A 135 5.55 -15.15 -8.00
CA SER A 135 6.31 -14.40 -8.99
C SER A 135 7.76 -14.16 -8.58
N VAL A 136 8.61 -14.03 -9.57
CA VAL A 136 9.96 -13.50 -9.42
C VAL A 136 10.14 -12.31 -10.35
N LEU A 137 11.00 -11.40 -9.95
CA LEU A 137 11.39 -10.25 -10.74
C LEU A 137 12.78 -10.50 -11.35
N LEU A 138 12.89 -10.24 -12.65
CA LEU A 138 14.13 -10.17 -13.40
C LEU A 138 14.34 -8.72 -13.83
N GLN A 139 15.53 -8.16 -13.58
CA GLN A 139 15.85 -6.78 -13.95
C GLN A 139 17.13 -6.73 -14.79
N TYR A 140 17.10 -5.89 -15.83
CA TYR A 140 18.24 -5.58 -16.67
C TYR A 140 18.80 -4.20 -16.33
N ARG A 141 20.08 -3.98 -16.64
CA ARG A 141 20.74 -2.68 -16.63
C ARG A 141 21.45 -2.42 -17.97
N VAL A 142 21.79 -1.20 -18.22
CA VAL A 142 22.68 -0.87 -19.32
C VAL A 142 24.05 -1.54 -19.07
N SER A 143 24.57 -2.21 -20.09
CA SER A 143 25.88 -2.88 -20.00
C SER A 143 27.00 -1.87 -19.78
N LEU A 144 27.99 -2.27 -19.00
CA LEU A 144 29.23 -1.50 -18.88
C LEU A 144 30.03 -1.57 -20.19
N PRO A 145 30.91 -0.60 -20.47
CA PRO A 145 31.77 -0.66 -21.64
C PRO A 145 32.60 -1.97 -21.67
N ASN A 146 32.57 -2.67 -22.81
CA ASN A 146 33.22 -3.97 -23.04
C ASN A 146 32.67 -5.14 -22.21
N GLU A 147 31.53 -4.99 -21.56
CA GLU A 147 30.83 -6.11 -20.91
C GLU A 147 30.25 -7.03 -22.00
N LYS A 148 30.54 -8.31 -21.88
CA LYS A 148 29.90 -9.35 -22.70
C LYS A 148 28.80 -9.99 -21.87
N ALA A 149 27.67 -10.27 -22.51
CA ALA A 149 26.66 -11.13 -21.90
C ALA A 149 27.31 -12.46 -21.52
N ASP A 150 27.21 -12.87 -20.27
CA ASP A 150 27.77 -14.14 -19.81
C ASP A 150 26.84 -15.29 -20.25
N GLU A 151 27.08 -15.81 -21.44
CA GLU A 151 26.28 -16.87 -22.03
C GLU A 151 26.51 -18.25 -21.37
N THR A 152 27.58 -18.41 -20.59
CA THR A 152 28.06 -19.75 -20.21
C THR A 152 27.64 -20.19 -18.81
N ALA A 153 27.44 -19.28 -17.88
CA ALA A 153 27.15 -19.64 -16.50
C ALA A 153 25.66 -19.98 -16.24
N ILE A 154 24.78 -19.60 -17.14
CA ILE A 154 23.33 -19.54 -16.92
C ILE A 154 22.57 -20.69 -17.60
N ALA A 155 23.19 -21.42 -18.54
CA ALA A 155 22.49 -22.32 -19.47
C ALA A 155 22.07 -23.69 -18.93
N LYS A 156 22.45 -24.10 -17.72
CA LYS A 156 22.07 -25.42 -17.22
C LYS A 156 20.72 -25.40 -16.52
N GLY A 157 19.74 -26.11 -17.05
CA GLY A 157 18.41 -26.32 -16.46
C GLY A 157 17.30 -25.43 -17.03
N THR A 158 17.60 -24.60 -18.03
CA THR A 158 16.64 -23.66 -18.61
C THR A 158 15.83 -24.22 -19.78
N GLU A 159 16.24 -25.32 -20.38
CA GLU A 159 15.67 -25.92 -21.61
C GLU A 159 14.16 -26.21 -21.51
N ARG A 160 13.67 -26.50 -20.30
CA ARG A 160 12.24 -26.75 -20.07
C ARG A 160 11.36 -25.52 -20.37
N PHE A 161 11.91 -24.31 -20.37
CA PHE A 161 11.18 -23.08 -20.62
C PHE A 161 11.34 -22.53 -22.04
N ASP A 162 12.24 -23.08 -22.84
CA ASP A 162 12.58 -22.55 -24.18
C ASP A 162 11.35 -22.48 -25.09
N GLU A 163 10.53 -23.51 -25.10
CA GLU A 163 9.35 -23.58 -25.95
C GLU A 163 8.31 -22.50 -25.55
N VAL A 164 8.06 -22.33 -24.26
CA VAL A 164 7.05 -21.36 -23.78
C VAL A 164 7.55 -19.94 -23.93
N LEU A 165 8.82 -19.68 -23.70
CA LEU A 165 9.43 -18.36 -23.90
C LEU A 165 9.45 -18.00 -25.38
N GLY A 166 9.84 -18.93 -26.26
CA GLY A 166 9.81 -18.71 -27.71
C GLY A 166 8.42 -18.40 -28.26
N LYS A 167 7.35 -18.97 -27.65
CA LYS A 167 5.97 -18.66 -28.04
C LYS A 167 5.46 -17.34 -27.48
N ARG A 168 5.79 -17.03 -26.22
CA ARG A 168 5.22 -15.87 -25.53
C ARG A 168 6.02 -14.58 -25.73
N CYS A 169 7.30 -14.70 -25.99
CA CYS A 169 8.20 -13.57 -26.08
C CYS A 169 9.33 -13.84 -27.09
N PRO A 170 9.01 -14.09 -28.38
CA PRO A 170 9.97 -14.58 -29.37
C PRO A 170 11.20 -13.69 -29.53
N GLU A 171 11.06 -12.39 -29.30
CA GLU A 171 12.14 -11.41 -29.43
C GLU A 171 12.81 -11.05 -28.10
N GLY A 172 12.50 -11.79 -27.03
CA GLY A 172 12.86 -11.39 -25.67
C GLY A 172 12.08 -10.15 -25.21
N LYS A 173 12.27 -9.75 -23.96
CA LYS A 173 11.57 -8.60 -23.38
C LYS A 173 12.54 -7.66 -22.70
N ILE A 174 12.83 -6.54 -23.33
CA ILE A 174 13.45 -5.37 -22.72
C ILE A 174 12.57 -4.16 -22.98
N ASN A 175 12.05 -3.56 -21.94
CA ASN A 175 11.28 -2.33 -22.01
C ASN A 175 12.21 -1.15 -21.72
N VAL A 176 12.74 -0.54 -22.78
CA VAL A 176 13.66 0.60 -22.68
C VAL A 176 12.88 1.89 -22.89
N PRO A 177 13.28 2.99 -22.28
CA PRO A 177 14.43 3.22 -21.39
C PRO A 177 14.13 3.08 -19.91
N ASN A 178 12.89 2.94 -19.46
CA ASN A 178 12.51 3.21 -18.09
C ASN A 178 12.05 1.99 -17.29
N GLU A 179 11.75 0.87 -17.94
CA GLU A 179 11.22 -0.34 -17.27
C GLU A 179 11.96 -1.59 -17.76
N ASN A 180 13.14 -1.82 -17.23
CA ASN A 180 13.93 -2.99 -17.61
C ASN A 180 13.72 -4.14 -16.62
N PHE A 181 12.47 -4.48 -16.37
CA PHE A 181 12.17 -5.65 -15.57
C PHE A 181 11.10 -6.54 -16.21
N TRP A 182 11.13 -7.80 -15.84
CA TRP A 182 10.12 -8.77 -16.24
C TRP A 182 9.59 -9.53 -15.02
N TRP A 183 8.28 -9.57 -14.90
CA TRP A 183 7.59 -10.37 -13.90
C TRP A 183 7.26 -11.72 -14.45
N LEU A 184 7.85 -12.73 -13.85
CA LEU A 184 7.68 -14.12 -14.22
C LEU A 184 6.88 -14.83 -13.14
N GLU A 185 5.95 -15.67 -13.54
CA GLU A 185 4.97 -16.29 -12.66
C GLU A 185 4.86 -17.79 -12.89
N LEU A 186 4.75 -18.52 -11.78
CA LEU A 186 4.54 -19.96 -11.75
C LEU A 186 3.79 -20.40 -10.48
N GLY A 187 3.25 -21.59 -10.49
CA GLY A 187 2.97 -22.38 -9.29
C GLY A 187 1.61 -22.15 -8.63
N GLY A 188 0.66 -21.44 -9.26
CA GLY A 188 -0.68 -21.27 -8.69
C GLY A 188 -1.52 -22.55 -8.62
N ASN A 189 -1.15 -23.58 -9.39
CA ASN A 189 -1.69 -24.94 -9.33
C ASN A 189 -0.95 -25.87 -8.35
N ARG A 190 -0.01 -25.32 -7.59
CA ARG A 190 0.77 -25.99 -6.52
C ARG A 190 0.47 -25.31 -5.19
N ASP A 191 0.70 -25.99 -4.09
CA ASP A 191 0.51 -25.39 -2.78
C ASP A 191 1.67 -24.42 -2.45
N SER A 192 1.39 -23.13 -2.49
CA SER A 192 2.36 -22.06 -2.21
C SER A 192 2.90 -22.05 -0.76
N LEU A 193 2.36 -22.87 0.13
CA LEU A 193 2.87 -23.02 1.51
C LEU A 193 3.77 -24.25 1.62
N SER A 194 3.25 -25.44 1.30
CA SER A 194 4.00 -26.70 1.46
C SER A 194 5.07 -26.90 0.41
N ASP A 195 4.92 -26.30 -0.78
CA ASP A 195 5.86 -26.41 -1.91
C ASP A 195 6.54 -25.08 -2.27
N ALA A 196 6.59 -24.15 -1.33
CA ALA A 196 7.19 -22.83 -1.55
C ALA A 196 8.64 -22.90 -2.05
N GLY A 197 9.44 -23.85 -1.54
CA GLY A 197 10.83 -24.06 -1.94
C GLY A 197 10.95 -24.53 -3.37
N GLY A 198 10.16 -25.52 -3.78
CA GLY A 198 10.15 -26.03 -5.15
C GLY A 198 9.68 -24.98 -6.16
N ILE A 199 8.61 -24.23 -5.83
CA ILE A 199 8.12 -23.13 -6.67
C ILE A 199 9.18 -22.03 -6.81
N SER A 200 9.87 -21.68 -5.73
CA SER A 200 10.94 -20.66 -5.77
C SER A 200 12.12 -21.10 -6.62
N SER A 201 12.52 -22.37 -6.54
CA SER A 201 13.57 -22.94 -7.41
C SER A 201 13.19 -22.82 -8.88
N ASP A 202 11.98 -23.27 -9.22
CA ASP A 202 11.48 -23.22 -10.60
C ASP A 202 11.34 -21.78 -11.13
N LEU A 203 11.01 -20.83 -10.27
CA LEU A 203 10.94 -19.40 -10.64
C LEU A 203 12.33 -18.82 -10.93
N ILE A 204 13.36 -19.23 -10.19
CA ILE A 204 14.74 -18.82 -10.45
C ILE A 204 15.22 -19.42 -11.78
N ASP A 205 14.92 -20.69 -12.04
CA ASP A 205 15.23 -21.35 -13.31
C ASP A 205 14.52 -20.65 -14.48
N LEU A 206 13.23 -20.30 -14.31
CA LEU A 206 12.48 -19.53 -15.31
C LEU A 206 13.08 -18.15 -15.55
N ALA A 207 13.49 -17.45 -14.49
CA ALA A 207 14.10 -16.12 -14.62
C ALA A 207 15.45 -16.20 -15.35
N THR A 208 16.22 -17.24 -15.07
CA THR A 208 17.49 -17.52 -15.74
C THR A 208 17.27 -17.86 -17.22
N ALA A 209 16.26 -18.68 -17.53
CA ALA A 209 15.88 -18.99 -18.92
C ALA A 209 15.41 -17.74 -19.68
N ALA A 210 14.58 -16.90 -19.04
CA ALA A 210 14.08 -15.67 -19.63
C ALA A 210 15.21 -14.67 -19.92
N TYR A 211 16.22 -14.61 -19.03
CA TYR A 211 17.42 -13.82 -19.29
C TYR A 211 18.19 -14.36 -20.51
N ALA A 212 18.50 -15.66 -20.54
CA ALA A 212 19.23 -16.29 -21.64
C ALA A 212 18.49 -16.09 -22.98
N HIS A 213 17.18 -16.32 -22.99
CA HIS A 213 16.32 -16.12 -24.16
C HIS A 213 16.35 -14.65 -24.64
N THR A 214 16.27 -13.68 -23.72
CA THR A 214 16.32 -12.26 -24.05
C THR A 214 17.73 -11.86 -24.52
N ALA A 215 18.78 -12.32 -23.86
CA ALA A 215 20.18 -12.01 -24.22
C ALA A 215 20.57 -12.50 -25.62
N ALA A 216 19.95 -13.57 -26.11
CA ALA A 216 20.10 -14.03 -27.49
C ALA A 216 19.40 -13.13 -28.53
N SER A 217 18.54 -12.21 -28.11
CA SER A 217 17.80 -11.32 -28.98
C SER A 217 18.65 -10.12 -29.42
N ALA A 218 18.43 -9.65 -30.64
CA ALA A 218 19.05 -8.40 -31.13
C ALA A 218 18.63 -7.17 -30.30
N ASN A 219 17.46 -7.19 -29.67
CA ASN A 219 16.95 -6.11 -28.84
C ASN A 219 17.68 -5.99 -27.49
N ALA A 220 18.44 -7.01 -27.10
CA ALA A 220 19.19 -7.03 -25.84
C ALA A 220 20.59 -6.40 -25.93
N GLN A 221 21.03 -5.99 -27.13
CA GLN A 221 22.33 -5.38 -27.29
C GLN A 221 22.49 -4.12 -26.44
N GLY A 222 23.53 -4.11 -25.61
CA GLY A 222 23.77 -3.02 -24.66
C GLY A 222 23.09 -3.18 -23.29
N TYR A 223 22.48 -4.35 -23.01
CA TYR A 223 21.87 -4.67 -21.71
C TYR A 223 22.46 -5.94 -21.10
N SER A 224 22.64 -5.91 -19.80
CA SER A 224 23.13 -7.02 -18.99
C SER A 224 22.16 -7.30 -17.85
N LEU A 225 22.26 -8.49 -17.27
CA LEU A 225 21.53 -8.81 -16.06
C LEU A 225 21.96 -7.90 -14.92
N ASP A 226 21.00 -7.29 -14.25
CA ASP A 226 21.24 -6.51 -13.05
C ASP A 226 20.91 -7.34 -11.79
N TRP A 227 19.74 -7.96 -11.79
CA TRP A 227 19.24 -8.63 -10.60
C TRP A 227 18.14 -9.65 -10.92
N ILE A 228 18.13 -10.75 -10.16
CA ILE A 228 17.05 -11.72 -10.11
C ILE A 228 16.60 -11.84 -8.65
N GLY A 229 15.30 -11.81 -8.41
CA GLY A 229 14.73 -12.06 -7.09
C GLY A 229 15.09 -13.46 -6.57
N SER A 230 15.61 -13.54 -5.36
CA SER A 230 16.03 -14.80 -4.74
C SER A 230 14.87 -15.61 -4.13
N LEU A 231 13.73 -14.98 -3.89
CA LEU A 231 12.55 -15.60 -3.30
C LEU A 231 11.32 -15.32 -4.16
N GLY A 232 10.53 -16.35 -4.40
CA GLY A 232 9.24 -16.20 -5.07
C GLY A 232 8.26 -15.39 -4.21
N ALA A 233 7.80 -14.27 -4.74
CA ALA A 233 6.77 -13.46 -4.08
C ALA A 233 5.41 -14.15 -4.18
N LYS A 234 4.82 -14.48 -3.05
CA LYS A 234 3.48 -15.08 -2.99
C LYS A 234 2.42 -14.01 -3.19
N ARG A 235 1.47 -14.24 -4.09
CA ARG A 235 0.27 -13.40 -4.24
C ARG A 235 -0.87 -13.87 -3.39
N GLU A 236 -1.06 -15.18 -3.31
CA GLU A 236 -2.13 -15.81 -2.57
C GLU A 236 -1.64 -17.10 -1.92
N THR A 237 -2.19 -17.38 -0.73
CA THR A 237 -2.06 -18.66 -0.03
C THR A 237 -3.37 -19.00 0.65
N ARG A 238 -3.60 -18.46 1.83
CA ARG A 238 -4.84 -18.58 2.62
C ARG A 238 -5.39 -17.19 2.94
N ARG A 239 -6.67 -17.13 3.19
CA ARG A 239 -7.42 -15.94 3.64
C ARG A 239 -8.16 -16.29 4.90
N TYR A 240 -8.14 -15.41 5.91
CA TYR A 240 -8.92 -15.60 7.12
C TYR A 240 -10.42 -15.48 6.86
N ALA A 241 -11.22 -16.10 7.71
CA ALA A 241 -12.66 -15.91 7.78
C ALA A 241 -13.00 -14.92 8.89
N GLY A 242 -13.50 -13.75 8.49
CA GLY A 242 -14.09 -12.75 9.38
C GLY A 242 -15.60 -12.93 9.54
N ASP A 243 -16.25 -11.97 10.17
CA ASP A 243 -17.73 -11.94 10.24
C ASP A 243 -18.36 -11.53 8.89
N TYR A 244 -17.57 -11.02 7.98
CA TYR A 244 -17.94 -10.76 6.60
C TYR A 244 -16.83 -11.24 5.66
N VAL A 245 -17.22 -11.82 4.53
CA VAL A 245 -16.30 -12.16 3.44
C VAL A 245 -16.63 -11.21 2.29
N LEU A 246 -15.72 -10.28 2.00
CA LEU A 246 -15.89 -9.35 0.88
C LEU A 246 -15.79 -10.10 -0.44
N THR A 247 -16.74 -9.87 -1.34
CA THR A 247 -16.85 -10.56 -2.63
C THR A 247 -16.52 -9.63 -3.81
N ALA A 248 -16.18 -10.20 -4.97
CA ALA A 248 -16.06 -9.42 -6.20
C ALA A 248 -17.39 -8.74 -6.60
N THR A 249 -18.53 -9.33 -6.25
CA THR A 249 -19.84 -8.69 -6.45
C THR A 249 -19.98 -7.41 -5.64
N ASP A 250 -19.51 -7.40 -4.39
CA ASP A 250 -19.48 -6.19 -3.56
C ASP A 250 -18.57 -5.11 -4.16
N ILE A 251 -17.40 -5.51 -4.68
CA ILE A 251 -16.45 -4.64 -5.37
C ILE A 251 -17.08 -4.01 -6.60
N LEU A 252 -17.62 -4.82 -7.51
CA LEU A 252 -18.19 -4.38 -8.77
C LEU A 252 -19.41 -3.47 -8.60
N SER A 253 -20.18 -3.68 -7.52
CA SER A 253 -21.34 -2.84 -7.19
C SER A 253 -20.98 -1.62 -6.34
N ALA A 254 -19.73 -1.49 -5.91
CA ALA A 254 -19.29 -0.49 -4.94
C ALA A 254 -20.24 -0.44 -3.71
N LYS A 255 -20.57 -1.62 -3.18
CA LYS A 255 -21.53 -1.77 -2.07
C LYS A 255 -21.09 -0.96 -0.87
N ALA A 256 -21.96 -0.09 -0.37
CA ALA A 256 -21.70 0.70 0.80
C ALA A 256 -21.75 -0.16 2.08
N PHE A 257 -20.82 0.11 2.99
CA PHE A 257 -20.76 -0.52 4.32
C PHE A 257 -20.71 0.56 5.41
N PRO A 258 -21.60 0.51 6.41
CA PRO A 258 -21.57 1.49 7.50
C PRO A 258 -20.32 1.33 8.38
N ASP A 259 -19.67 0.19 8.32
CA ASP A 259 -18.44 -0.15 9.02
C ASP A 259 -17.21 -0.12 8.12
N GLU A 260 -17.19 0.75 7.10
CA GLU A 260 -16.01 0.93 6.25
C GLU A 260 -14.81 1.45 7.04
N ILE A 261 -13.61 0.91 6.75
CA ILE A 261 -12.35 1.29 7.39
C ILE A 261 -11.24 1.63 6.40
N ALA A 262 -11.42 1.28 5.16
CA ALA A 262 -10.52 1.54 4.06
C ALA A 262 -11.29 1.47 2.75
N TYR A 263 -10.63 1.75 1.65
CA TYR A 263 -11.19 1.51 0.31
C TYR A 263 -10.13 0.92 -0.62
N GLY A 264 -10.60 0.26 -1.66
CA GLY A 264 -9.79 -0.25 -2.77
C GLY A 264 -10.24 0.31 -4.11
N GLY A 265 -9.37 0.18 -5.11
CA GLY A 265 -9.62 0.68 -6.45
C GLY A 265 -8.71 0.05 -7.50
N TRP A 266 -7.94 -0.97 -7.14
CA TRP A 266 -7.22 -1.82 -8.10
C TRP A 266 -8.23 -2.67 -8.86
N THR A 267 -7.99 -2.96 -10.16
CA THR A 267 -8.80 -3.89 -10.93
C THR A 267 -8.89 -5.25 -10.23
N ILE A 268 -9.93 -6.02 -10.48
CA ILE A 268 -9.92 -7.45 -10.14
C ILE A 268 -8.95 -8.10 -11.12
N ASP A 269 -7.69 -8.21 -10.69
CA ASP A 269 -6.55 -8.68 -11.46
C ASP A 269 -6.28 -10.15 -11.12
N ASP A 270 -7.10 -11.03 -11.72
CA ASP A 270 -7.04 -12.46 -11.51
C ASP A 270 -5.95 -13.08 -12.38
N HIS A 271 -4.88 -13.54 -11.73
CA HIS A 271 -3.75 -14.18 -12.37
C HIS A 271 -3.99 -15.67 -12.54
N TYR A 272 -3.89 -16.14 -13.78
CA TYR A 272 -4.00 -17.57 -14.04
C TYR A 272 -2.97 -18.38 -13.25
N SER A 273 -3.45 -19.45 -12.64
CA SER A 273 -2.66 -20.31 -11.75
C SER A 273 -1.44 -20.93 -12.43
N GLY A 274 -1.51 -21.20 -13.72
CA GLY A 274 -0.40 -21.72 -14.51
C GLY A 274 0.76 -20.75 -14.71
N GLY A 275 0.54 -19.45 -14.52
CA GLY A 275 1.57 -18.43 -14.76
C GLY A 275 2.08 -18.46 -16.20
N ILE A 276 3.40 -18.66 -16.39
CA ILE A 276 4.01 -18.72 -17.73
C ILE A 276 3.45 -19.86 -18.58
N ASP A 277 3.03 -20.96 -17.98
CA ASP A 277 2.47 -22.14 -18.64
C ASP A 277 0.97 -22.01 -18.94
N ALA A 278 0.31 -20.96 -18.45
CA ALA A 278 -1.12 -20.76 -18.69
C ALA A 278 -1.41 -20.55 -20.19
N LYS A 279 -2.50 -21.13 -20.67
CA LYS A 279 -2.90 -20.99 -22.09
C LYS A 279 -3.58 -19.66 -22.35
N GLU A 280 -4.27 -19.13 -21.33
CA GLU A 280 -5.06 -17.91 -21.38
C GLU A 280 -4.32 -16.76 -20.70
N PRO A 281 -4.53 -15.50 -21.11
CA PRO A 281 -3.96 -14.34 -20.43
C PRO A 281 -4.64 -14.10 -19.08
N ASN A 282 -3.97 -13.37 -18.19
CA ASN A 282 -4.57 -12.86 -16.96
C ASN A 282 -5.82 -12.02 -17.27
N ILE A 283 -6.79 -12.06 -16.38
CA ILE A 283 -8.05 -11.34 -16.54
C ILE A 283 -8.07 -10.11 -15.66
N HIS A 284 -8.41 -8.97 -16.25
CA HIS A 284 -8.53 -7.70 -15.56
C HIS A 284 -9.96 -7.19 -15.68
N TYR A 285 -10.75 -7.31 -14.61
CA TYR A 285 -12.08 -6.73 -14.55
C TYR A 285 -11.99 -5.30 -13.99
N ARG A 286 -12.35 -4.33 -14.83
CA ARG A 286 -12.46 -2.93 -14.41
C ARG A 286 -13.85 -2.66 -13.84
N PHE A 287 -13.95 -1.64 -13.02
CA PHE A 287 -15.19 -1.14 -12.43
C PHE A 287 -15.17 0.39 -12.34
N ASP A 288 -16.33 1.01 -12.19
CA ASP A 288 -16.50 2.45 -12.40
C ASP A 288 -16.33 3.28 -11.11
N LYS A 289 -16.31 2.64 -9.95
CA LYS A 289 -16.23 3.33 -8.65
C LYS A 289 -15.34 2.57 -7.68
N PRO A 290 -14.55 3.28 -6.84
CA PRO A 290 -13.85 2.64 -5.74
C PRO A 290 -14.84 1.99 -4.78
N TYR A 291 -14.39 0.99 -4.06
CA TYR A 291 -15.24 0.20 -3.15
C TYR A 291 -14.73 0.28 -1.71
N PRO A 292 -15.62 0.35 -0.71
CA PRO A 292 -15.24 0.35 0.69
C PRO A 292 -14.90 -1.08 1.17
N ILE A 293 -14.00 -1.15 2.15
CA ILE A 293 -13.60 -2.38 2.84
C ILE A 293 -14.16 -2.33 4.26
N PRO A 294 -15.04 -3.28 4.67
CA PRO A 294 -15.67 -3.23 5.97
C PRO A 294 -14.79 -3.78 7.10
N TYR A 295 -14.97 -3.26 8.30
CA TYR A 295 -14.29 -3.68 9.53
C TYR A 295 -14.43 -5.18 9.80
N ARG A 296 -15.59 -5.76 9.51
CA ARG A 296 -15.88 -7.19 9.69
C ARG A 296 -14.98 -8.13 8.86
N CYS A 297 -14.17 -7.60 7.96
CA CYS A 297 -13.19 -8.37 7.18
C CYS A 297 -11.81 -8.48 7.83
N VAL A 298 -11.55 -7.86 9.00
CA VAL A 298 -10.19 -7.72 9.55
C VAL A 298 -10.02 -8.29 10.95
N TYR A 299 -10.94 -9.11 11.42
CA TYR A 299 -10.81 -9.86 12.66
C TYR A 299 -11.42 -11.26 12.53
N SER A 300 -10.94 -12.21 13.34
CA SER A 300 -11.38 -13.60 13.28
C SER A 300 -12.83 -13.78 13.76
N ASN A 301 -13.57 -14.63 13.06
CA ASN A 301 -14.94 -14.97 13.43
C ASN A 301 -15.01 -15.99 14.60
N ASN A 302 -13.91 -16.65 14.97
CA ASN A 302 -13.89 -17.69 16.00
C ASN A 302 -12.74 -17.55 17.01
N VAL A 303 -11.67 -16.82 16.71
CA VAL A 303 -10.60 -16.51 17.68
C VAL A 303 -10.77 -15.07 18.16
N SER A 304 -11.10 -14.93 19.46
CA SER A 304 -11.68 -13.70 19.99
C SER A 304 -10.71 -12.52 20.15
N ASN A 305 -9.40 -12.74 20.10
CA ASN A 305 -8.36 -11.73 20.25
C ASN A 305 -7.42 -11.63 19.04
N LEU A 306 -7.88 -12.10 17.87
CA LEU A 306 -7.11 -12.10 16.62
C LEU A 306 -7.66 -11.08 15.62
N PHE A 307 -6.81 -10.12 15.25
CA PHE A 307 -6.94 -9.27 14.07
C PHE A 307 -6.12 -9.81 12.91
N PHE A 308 -6.39 -9.35 11.70
CA PHE A 308 -5.53 -9.58 10.56
C PHE A 308 -5.56 -8.41 9.59
N ALA A 309 -4.44 -8.19 8.91
CA ALA A 309 -4.27 -7.15 7.91
C ALA A 309 -3.37 -7.63 6.77
N GLY A 310 -3.39 -6.91 5.66
CA GLY A 310 -2.64 -7.30 4.47
C GLY A 310 -3.51 -8.12 3.51
N ARG A 311 -2.90 -8.98 2.69
CA ARG A 311 -3.63 -9.75 1.67
C ARG A 311 -4.45 -10.92 2.22
N ASN A 312 -4.23 -11.30 3.47
CA ASN A 312 -4.89 -12.44 4.15
C ASN A 312 -6.20 -12.06 4.87
N VAL A 313 -6.76 -10.89 4.61
CA VAL A 313 -8.07 -10.47 5.14
C VAL A 313 -9.21 -11.33 4.61
N SER A 314 -10.39 -11.17 5.19
CA SER A 314 -11.58 -11.99 4.87
C SER A 314 -12.23 -11.55 3.56
N VAL A 315 -11.80 -12.15 2.48
CA VAL A 315 -12.25 -11.87 1.11
C VAL A 315 -12.30 -13.16 0.29
N THR A 316 -13.11 -13.21 -0.77
CA THR A 316 -13.06 -14.30 -1.75
C THR A 316 -11.77 -14.25 -2.57
N HIS A 317 -11.44 -15.32 -3.30
CA HIS A 317 -10.32 -15.36 -4.24
C HIS A 317 -10.38 -14.19 -5.25
N LEU A 318 -11.55 -13.97 -5.84
CA LEU A 318 -11.73 -12.88 -6.81
C LEU A 318 -11.59 -11.50 -6.17
N ALA A 319 -12.14 -11.29 -4.99
CA ALA A 319 -11.99 -10.02 -4.28
C ALA A 319 -10.53 -9.78 -3.83
N LEU A 320 -9.81 -10.84 -3.45
CA LEU A 320 -8.38 -10.77 -3.14
C LEU A 320 -7.59 -10.19 -4.31
N SER A 321 -7.95 -10.53 -5.54
CA SER A 321 -7.28 -10.05 -6.75
C SER A 321 -7.21 -8.53 -6.84
N SER A 322 -8.14 -7.82 -6.19
CA SER A 322 -8.14 -6.36 -6.05
C SER A 322 -7.54 -5.87 -4.73
N THR A 323 -7.87 -6.51 -3.60
CA THR A 323 -7.52 -5.99 -2.26
C THR A 323 -6.06 -6.22 -1.87
N ARG A 324 -5.35 -7.12 -2.53
CA ARG A 324 -3.98 -7.57 -2.19
C ARG A 324 -2.87 -6.57 -2.47
N VAL A 325 -3.14 -5.48 -3.16
CA VAL A 325 -2.10 -4.52 -3.53
C VAL A 325 -1.60 -3.73 -2.32
N MET A 326 -0.31 -3.38 -2.33
CA MET A 326 0.41 -2.90 -1.14
C MET A 326 -0.22 -1.66 -0.50
N ALA A 327 -0.61 -0.65 -1.27
CA ALA A 327 -1.17 0.57 -0.71
C ALA A 327 -2.53 0.33 -0.03
N THR A 328 -3.39 -0.49 -0.64
CA THR A 328 -4.64 -0.93 0.00
C THR A 328 -4.38 -1.72 1.28
N CYS A 329 -3.38 -2.63 1.27
CA CYS A 329 -2.98 -3.37 2.47
C CYS A 329 -2.44 -2.45 3.57
N MET A 330 -1.73 -1.37 3.23
CA MET A 330 -1.27 -0.36 4.21
C MET A 330 -2.43 0.40 4.84
N ALA A 331 -3.43 0.80 4.05
CA ALA A 331 -4.64 1.43 4.57
C ALA A 331 -5.39 0.51 5.55
N ILE A 332 -5.52 -0.78 5.20
CA ILE A 332 -6.10 -1.80 6.09
C ILE A 332 -5.27 -1.95 7.37
N GLY A 333 -3.93 -2.00 7.24
CA GLY A 333 -3.02 -2.11 8.39
C GLY A 333 -3.15 -0.94 9.37
N GLN A 334 -3.24 0.29 8.87
CA GLN A 334 -3.49 1.47 9.69
C GLN A 334 -4.84 1.41 10.39
N ALA A 335 -5.88 0.94 9.69
CA ALA A 335 -7.21 0.77 10.27
C ALA A 335 -7.22 -0.26 11.40
N VAL A 336 -6.54 -1.40 11.22
CA VAL A 336 -6.38 -2.42 12.28
C VAL A 336 -5.63 -1.87 13.48
N GLY A 337 -4.60 -1.04 13.27
CA GLY A 337 -3.88 -0.37 14.36
C GLY A 337 -4.80 0.53 15.20
N PHE A 338 -5.63 1.37 14.56
CA PHE A 338 -6.63 2.18 15.28
C PHE A 338 -7.70 1.34 15.95
N ALA A 339 -8.18 0.29 15.29
CA ALA A 339 -9.16 -0.62 15.87
C ALA A 339 -8.63 -1.32 17.13
N ALA A 340 -7.37 -1.76 17.11
CA ALA A 340 -6.72 -2.35 18.28
C ALA A 340 -6.59 -1.34 19.44
N ALA A 341 -6.25 -0.09 19.13
CA ALA A 341 -6.18 0.98 20.14
C ALA A 341 -7.57 1.29 20.76
N VAL A 342 -8.62 1.32 19.93
CA VAL A 342 -10.00 1.49 20.41
C VAL A 342 -10.45 0.28 21.23
N ALA A 343 -10.14 -0.93 20.78
CA ALA A 343 -10.42 -2.15 21.53
C ALA A 343 -9.77 -2.14 22.92
N LEU A 344 -8.51 -1.68 23.01
CA LEU A 344 -7.80 -1.52 24.29
C LEU A 344 -8.47 -0.48 25.20
N ARG A 345 -8.85 0.66 24.65
CA ARG A 345 -9.50 1.76 25.40
C ARG A 345 -10.83 1.34 26.03
N HIS A 346 -11.59 0.52 25.32
CA HIS A 346 -12.92 0.08 25.73
C HIS A 346 -12.95 -1.32 26.34
N ASP A 347 -11.79 -1.91 26.60
CA ASP A 347 -11.66 -3.31 27.08
C ASP A 347 -12.50 -4.32 26.27
N ALA A 348 -12.52 -4.14 24.95
CA ALA A 348 -13.35 -4.89 24.04
C ALA A 348 -12.52 -5.92 23.25
N THR A 349 -13.15 -6.99 22.80
CA THR A 349 -12.54 -7.89 21.80
C THR A 349 -12.45 -7.19 20.43
N PRO A 350 -11.64 -7.68 19.47
CA PRO A 350 -11.69 -7.25 18.07
C PRO A 350 -13.11 -7.09 17.52
N ARG A 351 -13.95 -8.12 17.65
CA ARG A 351 -15.37 -8.04 17.26
C ARG A 351 -16.13 -6.98 18.04
N GLY A 352 -15.88 -6.90 19.36
CA GLY A 352 -16.54 -5.93 20.25
C GLY A 352 -16.22 -4.47 19.93
N ALA A 353 -15.03 -4.20 19.38
CA ALA A 353 -14.62 -2.85 18.96
C ALA A 353 -15.49 -2.31 17.80
N GLY A 354 -16.16 -3.18 17.05
CA GLY A 354 -17.15 -2.77 16.04
C GLY A 354 -18.31 -1.93 16.60
N LYS A 355 -18.60 -2.01 17.91
CA LYS A 355 -19.57 -1.12 18.58
C LYS A 355 -19.10 0.35 18.61
N TYR A 356 -17.82 0.58 18.45
CA TYR A 356 -17.16 1.88 18.47
C TYR A 356 -16.66 2.26 17.08
N ILE A 357 -17.31 1.76 16.03
CA ILE A 357 -16.86 1.94 14.64
C ILE A 357 -16.74 3.42 14.26
N SER A 358 -17.65 4.26 14.72
CA SER A 358 -17.57 5.71 14.48
C SER A 358 -16.29 6.33 15.06
N GLU A 359 -15.85 5.89 16.24
CA GLU A 359 -14.57 6.33 16.81
C GLU A 359 -13.38 5.90 15.96
N ILE A 360 -13.37 4.63 15.49
CA ILE A 360 -12.33 4.12 14.58
C ILE A 360 -12.30 4.94 13.29
N GLN A 361 -13.45 5.16 12.69
CA GLN A 361 -13.60 5.94 11.46
C GLN A 361 -13.11 7.38 11.63
N GLN A 362 -13.47 8.04 12.72
CA GLN A 362 -13.01 9.40 12.99
C GLN A 362 -11.50 9.47 13.27
N LEU A 363 -10.90 8.47 13.91
CA LEU A 363 -9.44 8.38 14.04
C LEU A 363 -8.76 8.26 12.66
N LEU A 364 -9.29 7.41 11.79
CA LEU A 364 -8.80 7.27 10.41
C LEU A 364 -8.89 8.61 9.67
N ARG A 365 -10.06 9.25 9.69
CA ARG A 365 -10.29 10.54 9.02
C ARG A 365 -9.38 11.66 9.55
N LYS A 366 -9.14 11.69 10.85
CA LYS A 366 -8.20 12.65 11.46
C LYS A 366 -6.75 12.42 11.03
N HIS A 367 -6.37 11.18 10.69
CA HIS A 367 -5.04 10.80 10.22
C HIS A 367 -4.93 10.68 8.69
N ASP A 368 -5.74 11.43 7.98
CA ASP A 368 -5.72 11.56 6.53
C ASP A 368 -6.03 10.26 5.75
N CYS A 369 -6.69 9.30 6.41
CA CYS A 369 -7.24 8.13 5.73
C CYS A 369 -8.63 8.47 5.21
N TYR A 370 -8.77 8.55 3.89
CA TYR A 370 -10.07 8.80 3.28
C TYR A 370 -10.99 7.59 3.43
N LEU A 371 -12.26 7.84 3.68
CA LEU A 371 -13.34 6.86 3.68
C LEU A 371 -14.44 7.35 2.73
N LEU A 372 -14.96 6.45 1.91
CA LEU A 372 -15.84 6.83 0.79
C LEU A 372 -17.17 7.42 1.24
N ASN A 373 -17.71 6.94 2.36
CA ASN A 373 -19.06 7.29 2.82
C ASN A 373 -19.07 7.94 4.21
N THR A 374 -17.91 8.12 4.84
CA THR A 374 -17.82 8.63 6.20
C THR A 374 -17.09 9.98 6.23
N PRO A 375 -17.81 11.09 6.44
CA PRO A 375 -17.19 12.41 6.55
C PRO A 375 -16.36 12.56 7.84
N ARG A 376 -15.39 13.45 7.81
CA ARG A 376 -14.64 13.84 8.99
C ARG A 376 -15.43 14.81 9.86
N GLU A 377 -15.43 14.61 11.16
CA GLU A 377 -15.88 15.62 12.11
C GLU A 377 -14.89 16.79 12.15
N LYS A 378 -15.40 18.02 12.03
CA LYS A 378 -14.62 19.26 11.97
C LYS A 378 -14.93 20.16 13.16
N VAL A 379 -13.95 20.92 13.60
CA VAL A 379 -14.10 22.06 14.54
C VAL A 379 -14.07 23.37 13.78
N ILE A 380 -13.14 23.49 12.84
CA ILE A 380 -13.01 24.66 11.97
C ILE A 380 -13.86 24.43 10.72
N ASP A 381 -14.71 25.39 10.40
CA ASP A 381 -15.46 25.39 9.14
C ASP A 381 -14.54 25.80 7.99
N PHE A 382 -13.62 24.91 7.66
CA PHE A 382 -12.74 25.04 6.52
C PHE A 382 -13.48 24.53 5.28
N PRO A 383 -13.39 25.23 4.14
CA PRO A 383 -14.03 24.80 2.89
C PRO A 383 -13.27 23.64 2.24
N ASP A 384 -12.97 22.59 3.00
CA ASP A 384 -12.45 21.38 2.43
C ASP A 384 -13.59 20.39 2.14
N ASP A 385 -13.83 20.09 0.89
CA ASP A 385 -14.43 18.82 0.54
C ASP A 385 -13.29 17.80 0.51
N GLU A 386 -13.29 16.86 1.43
CA GLU A 386 -12.21 15.87 1.52
C GLU A 386 -12.11 14.95 0.30
N ARG A 387 -13.14 14.90 -0.55
CA ARG A 387 -13.05 14.30 -1.87
C ARG A 387 -12.08 15.05 -2.77
N GLU A 388 -11.90 16.33 -2.54
CA GLU A 388 -11.05 17.22 -3.34
C GLU A 388 -9.57 16.95 -3.19
N ARG A 389 -9.14 16.34 -2.09
CA ARG A 389 -7.72 15.97 -1.96
C ARG A 389 -7.27 14.95 -3.01
N PHE A 390 -8.23 14.27 -3.62
CA PHE A 390 -8.03 13.32 -4.70
C PHE A 390 -8.45 13.87 -6.04
N CYS A 391 -9.09 15.02 -6.05
CA CYS A 391 -9.43 15.71 -7.27
C CYS A 391 -8.19 16.40 -7.79
N GLU A 392 -8.21 16.52 -9.08
CA GLU A 392 -7.12 16.92 -9.80
C GLU A 392 -6.72 18.32 -9.74
N TYR A 393 -5.52 18.40 -10.04
CA TYR A 393 -4.89 19.59 -10.43
C TYR A 393 -5.42 20.13 -11.74
N PRO A 394 -5.36 21.49 -11.91
CA PRO A 394 -5.81 22.16 -13.11
C PRO A 394 -5.10 21.75 -14.39
N TYR A 395 -4.17 20.80 -14.35
CA TYR A 395 -3.29 20.47 -15.48
C TYR A 395 -3.52 19.10 -16.10
N ARG A 396 -4.45 18.32 -15.59
CA ARG A 396 -4.80 17.07 -16.22
C ARG A 396 -5.81 17.34 -17.31
N ASP A 397 -5.48 16.97 -18.54
CA ASP A 397 -6.32 17.15 -19.72
C ASP A 397 -6.76 18.61 -20.01
N GLY A 398 -6.06 19.61 -19.43
CA GLY A 398 -6.42 21.02 -19.58
C GLY A 398 -7.71 21.43 -18.86
N ALA A 399 -8.32 20.55 -18.07
CA ALA A 399 -9.48 20.87 -17.26
C ALA A 399 -9.04 21.51 -15.94
N LYS A 400 -9.68 22.61 -15.56
CA LYS A 400 -9.58 23.14 -14.19
C LYS A 400 -10.40 22.23 -13.27
N SER A 401 -9.81 21.84 -12.15
CA SER A 401 -10.61 21.24 -11.05
C SER A 401 -11.72 22.24 -10.68
N GLU A 402 -12.94 21.75 -10.59
CA GLU A 402 -14.07 22.56 -10.12
C GLU A 402 -14.03 22.77 -8.59
N ASN A 403 -13.14 22.09 -7.92
CA ASN A 403 -13.07 22.03 -6.47
C ASN A 403 -11.89 22.88 -5.96
N PRO A 404 -12.14 23.90 -5.13
CA PRO A 404 -11.11 24.83 -4.72
C PRO A 404 -10.27 24.28 -3.57
N VAL A 405 -9.06 23.86 -3.85
CA VAL A 405 -7.97 23.94 -2.88
C VAL A 405 -7.83 25.40 -2.45
N THR A 406 -7.63 25.67 -1.18
CA THR A 406 -7.28 27.03 -0.75
C THR A 406 -5.87 27.34 -1.25
N VAL A 407 -5.77 28.26 -2.20
CA VAL A 407 -4.52 28.71 -2.79
C VAL A 407 -4.17 30.07 -2.19
N LEU A 408 -2.96 30.18 -1.66
CA LEU A 408 -2.42 31.40 -1.06
C LEU A 408 -1.13 31.79 -1.77
N ARG A 409 -0.80 33.07 -1.77
CA ARG A 409 0.53 33.54 -2.14
C ARG A 409 1.53 33.20 -1.03
N ILE A 410 2.79 33.01 -1.39
CA ILE A 410 3.85 32.88 -0.40
C ILE A 410 3.86 34.13 0.50
N GLY A 411 3.82 33.93 1.81
CA GLY A 411 3.73 34.99 2.82
C GLY A 411 2.31 35.49 3.12
N GLU A 412 1.31 35.04 2.39
CA GLU A 412 -0.08 35.35 2.68
C GLU A 412 -0.57 34.55 3.90
N THR A 413 -1.33 35.24 4.77
CA THR A 413 -1.89 34.64 5.98
C THR A 413 -3.39 34.47 5.85
N ILE A 414 -3.88 33.28 6.18
CA ILE A 414 -5.31 33.00 6.33
C ILE A 414 -5.63 32.71 7.78
N THR A 415 -6.77 33.20 8.25
CA THR A 415 -7.21 33.04 9.65
C THR A 415 -8.62 32.48 9.72
N TYR A 416 -8.82 31.53 10.60
CA TYR A 416 -10.11 30.93 10.90
C TYR A 416 -10.46 31.13 12.38
N ASP A 417 -11.62 31.72 12.60
CA ASP A 417 -12.21 31.89 13.91
C ASP A 417 -13.22 30.78 14.20
N PHE A 418 -13.29 30.32 15.42
CA PHE A 418 -14.19 29.26 15.86
C PHE A 418 -14.55 29.44 17.36
N PRO A 419 -15.61 28.79 17.86
CA PRO A 419 -15.92 28.81 19.27
C PRO A 419 -14.76 28.33 20.13
N GLU A 420 -14.56 29.00 21.28
CA GLU A 420 -13.51 28.68 22.24
C GLU A 420 -13.43 27.16 22.48
N THR A 421 -12.30 26.54 22.14
CA THR A 421 -12.13 25.09 22.13
C THR A 421 -10.75 24.71 22.70
N TYR A 422 -10.72 23.70 23.58
CA TYR A 422 -9.44 23.09 23.97
C TYR A 422 -8.83 22.40 22.77
N CYS A 423 -7.64 22.83 22.40
CA CYS A 423 -6.86 22.32 21.29
C CYS A 423 -5.65 21.53 21.80
N ARG A 424 -5.66 20.22 21.65
CA ARG A 424 -4.48 19.40 21.89
C ARG A 424 -3.47 19.60 20.77
N LYS A 425 -3.94 19.49 19.51
CA LYS A 425 -3.11 19.64 18.32
C LYS A 425 -3.86 20.44 17.24
N ILE A 426 -3.11 21.18 16.44
CA ILE A 426 -3.59 21.67 15.15
C ILE A 426 -3.20 20.64 14.09
N ARG A 427 -4.17 20.24 13.27
CA ARG A 427 -4.02 19.36 12.12
C ARG A 427 -3.97 20.20 10.86
N ILE A 428 -2.97 19.95 10.01
CA ILE A 428 -2.80 20.63 8.73
C ILE A 428 -2.61 19.56 7.66
N VAL A 429 -3.31 19.70 6.54
CA VAL A 429 -3.15 18.88 5.35
C VAL A 429 -2.75 19.77 4.19
N LEU A 430 -1.54 19.56 3.72
CA LEU A 430 -0.92 20.26 2.61
C LEU A 430 -1.09 19.48 1.31
N ASP A 431 -0.82 20.12 0.21
CA ASP A 431 -0.81 19.45 -1.08
C ASP A 431 0.51 18.71 -1.32
N SER A 432 0.44 17.39 -1.43
CA SER A 432 1.61 16.57 -1.72
C SER A 432 1.84 16.37 -3.21
N ASP A 433 0.84 16.61 -4.03
CA ASP A 433 0.91 16.44 -5.48
C ASP A 433 1.47 15.08 -5.97
N LEU A 434 1.36 14.05 -5.13
CA LEU A 434 1.97 12.75 -5.40
C LEU A 434 1.43 12.02 -6.64
N MET A 435 0.26 12.44 -7.12
CA MET A 435 -0.42 11.77 -8.22
C MET A 435 -0.38 12.58 -9.50
N ARG A 436 0.27 13.73 -9.47
CA ARG A 436 0.30 14.64 -10.59
C ARG A 436 1.13 14.09 -11.72
N ARG A 437 0.57 14.19 -12.92
CA ARG A 437 1.30 14.10 -14.17
C ARG A 437 1.62 15.53 -14.60
N CYS A 438 2.88 15.92 -14.56
CA CYS A 438 3.31 17.19 -15.15
C CYS A 438 3.49 17.00 -16.65
N TYR A 439 2.88 17.87 -17.42
CA TYR A 439 3.18 18.02 -18.83
C TYR A 439 4.23 19.12 -18.96
N ASP A 440 5.26 18.88 -19.72
CA ASP A 440 6.13 19.95 -20.18
C ASP A 440 5.50 20.53 -21.45
N ASP A 441 5.09 21.79 -21.39
CA ASP A 441 4.33 22.45 -22.47
C ASP A 441 5.15 22.68 -23.73
N GLU A 442 6.48 22.65 -23.69
CA GLU A 442 7.32 22.99 -24.83
C GLU A 442 7.59 21.82 -25.78
N ASP A 443 7.52 20.54 -25.29
CA ASP A 443 7.89 19.39 -26.12
C ASP A 443 6.85 18.24 -26.15
N ASN A 444 5.68 18.38 -25.56
CA ASN A 444 4.75 17.26 -25.33
C ASN A 444 5.39 16.04 -24.62
N ALA A 445 6.50 16.25 -23.96
CA ALA A 445 7.15 15.21 -23.18
C ALA A 445 6.43 15.06 -21.85
N TRP A 446 5.86 13.89 -21.63
CA TRP A 446 5.26 13.52 -20.37
C TRP A 446 6.35 13.33 -19.34
N VAL A 447 6.53 14.25 -18.44
CA VAL A 447 7.22 13.97 -17.19
C VAL A 447 6.19 13.36 -16.24
N ILE A 448 5.97 12.07 -16.38
CA ILE A 448 5.18 11.31 -15.41
C ILE A 448 6.04 11.21 -14.15
N GLN A 449 5.79 12.07 -13.21
CA GLN A 449 6.26 11.82 -11.86
C GLN A 449 5.31 10.84 -11.21
N ASP A 450 5.44 9.60 -11.59
CA ASP A 450 4.65 8.51 -11.06
C ASP A 450 5.29 8.01 -9.76
N TYR A 451 5.42 8.91 -8.80
CA TYR A 451 6.13 8.71 -7.55
C TYR A 451 5.80 7.40 -6.82
N PRO A 452 4.56 6.99 -6.69
CA PRO A 452 4.24 5.84 -5.84
C PRO A 452 4.44 4.48 -6.48
N THR A 453 4.67 4.40 -7.78
CA THR A 453 4.89 3.10 -8.43
C THR A 453 6.35 2.74 -8.59
N LEU A 454 7.19 3.59 -8.08
CA LEU A 454 8.52 3.67 -8.63
C LEU A 454 9.63 3.18 -7.75
N CYS A 455 9.43 2.22 -6.89
CA CYS A 455 10.64 1.50 -6.52
C CYS A 455 10.99 0.59 -7.67
N HIS A 456 12.02 0.96 -8.49
CA HIS A 456 12.46 -0.08 -9.27
C HIS A 456 12.84 0.02 -10.67
N ASN A 457 12.33 0.95 -11.29
CA ASN A 457 12.33 0.88 -12.72
C ASN A 457 13.39 1.72 -13.33
N ALA A 458 13.88 2.65 -12.55
CA ALA A 458 14.85 3.54 -13.06
C ALA A 458 16.19 2.81 -13.08
N CYS A 459 16.59 2.28 -14.18
CA CYS A 459 17.95 1.80 -14.41
C CYS A 459 19.02 2.87 -14.12
N GLY A 460 18.87 3.56 -13.00
CA GLY A 460 19.75 4.61 -12.51
C GLY A 460 19.64 5.96 -13.22
N THR A 461 18.68 6.15 -14.12
CA THR A 461 18.59 7.38 -14.94
C THR A 461 17.60 8.40 -14.43
N GLN A 462 16.56 8.00 -13.71
CA GLN A 462 15.58 8.94 -13.13
C GLN A 462 15.89 9.25 -11.68
N THR A 463 15.75 10.51 -11.32
CA THR A 463 15.80 10.99 -9.94
C THR A 463 14.48 11.65 -9.62
N VAL A 464 13.81 11.21 -8.58
CA VAL A 464 12.57 11.82 -8.11
C VAL A 464 12.89 12.89 -7.07
N PHE A 465 12.02 13.87 -6.97
CA PHE A 465 12.17 15.01 -6.07
C PHE A 465 10.94 15.12 -5.18
N VAL A 466 11.12 15.72 -4.01
CA VAL A 466 9.97 16.11 -3.19
C VAL A 466 9.06 17.00 -4.03
N PRO A 467 7.74 16.75 -4.07
CA PRO A 467 6.84 17.49 -4.92
C PRO A 467 6.96 19.00 -4.75
N PRO A 468 7.09 19.77 -5.84
CA PRO A 468 7.28 21.23 -5.75
C PRO A 468 6.19 21.96 -4.99
N SER A 469 4.94 21.50 -5.08
CA SER A 469 3.77 22.10 -4.41
C SER A 469 3.76 21.90 -2.91
N LEU A 470 4.52 20.92 -2.39
CA LEU A 470 4.54 20.66 -0.95
C LEU A 470 5.20 21.83 -0.21
N VAL A 471 4.51 22.34 0.81
CA VAL A 471 4.98 23.46 1.63
C VAL A 471 6.10 23.00 2.55
N SER A 472 7.28 23.61 2.42
CA SER A 472 8.47 23.28 3.21
C SER A 472 8.57 24.10 4.50
N ASP A 473 8.22 25.39 4.44
CA ASP A 473 8.33 26.30 5.58
C ASP A 473 7.02 27.07 5.77
N PHE A 474 6.52 27.10 6.98
CA PHE A 474 5.29 27.81 7.33
C PHE A 474 5.20 28.13 8.82
N THR A 475 4.33 29.05 9.16
CA THR A 475 3.99 29.35 10.55
C THR A 475 2.52 29.12 10.80
N VAL A 476 2.21 28.71 12.03
CA VAL A 476 0.85 28.60 12.53
C VAL A 476 0.75 29.36 13.85
N THR A 477 -0.21 30.28 13.91
CA THR A 477 -0.48 31.05 15.12
C THR A 477 -1.81 30.60 15.70
N ALA A 478 -1.77 30.11 16.92
CA ALA A 478 -2.93 29.77 17.73
C ALA A 478 -3.24 30.95 18.68
N ASN A 479 -4.48 31.45 18.65
CA ASN A 479 -4.90 32.56 19.50
C ASN A 479 -5.99 32.12 20.47
N GLY A 480 -5.93 32.60 21.69
CA GLY A 480 -6.90 32.35 22.73
C GLY A 480 -6.84 33.41 23.83
N LYS A 481 -7.63 33.26 24.88
CA LYS A 481 -7.63 34.19 26.03
C LYS A 481 -6.28 34.32 26.73
N GLY A 482 -5.43 33.28 26.61
CA GLY A 482 -4.07 33.27 27.16
C GLY A 482 -3.03 34.04 26.33
N GLY A 483 -3.43 34.56 25.17
CA GLY A 483 -2.54 35.23 24.23
C GLY A 483 -2.41 34.49 22.89
N SER A 484 -1.35 34.82 22.14
CA SER A 484 -1.05 34.23 20.85
C SER A 484 0.23 33.40 20.93
N ARG A 485 0.22 32.19 20.36
CA ARG A 485 1.40 31.32 20.25
C ARG A 485 1.64 31.01 18.78
N THR A 486 2.81 31.36 18.29
CA THR A 486 3.25 31.03 16.93
C THR A 486 4.21 29.84 16.94
N ILE A 487 3.93 28.85 16.11
CA ILE A 487 4.75 27.67 15.89
C ILE A 487 5.31 27.77 14.46
N SER A 488 6.64 27.66 14.34
CA SER A 488 7.30 27.68 13.03
C SER A 488 7.72 26.26 12.65
N VAL A 489 7.46 25.89 11.42
CA VAL A 489 7.88 24.62 10.81
C VAL A 489 8.80 24.94 9.66
N SER A 490 9.94 24.24 9.58
CA SER A 490 10.92 24.39 8.50
C SER A 490 11.37 23.04 7.98
N GLY A 491 11.59 22.95 6.67
CA GLY A 491 12.06 21.71 6.02
C GLY A 491 11.01 20.60 6.03
N ASN A 492 9.72 20.94 6.11
CA ASN A 492 8.65 19.96 6.04
C ASN A 492 8.67 19.22 4.69
N ALA A 493 8.48 17.91 4.73
CA ALA A 493 8.36 17.04 3.57
C ALA A 493 7.17 16.07 3.70
N GLN A 494 6.21 16.42 4.56
CA GLN A 494 5.00 15.62 4.81
C GLN A 494 3.73 16.39 4.47
N ARG A 495 2.72 15.67 4.02
CA ARG A 495 1.40 16.21 3.72
C ARG A 495 0.62 16.52 4.98
N LEU A 496 0.52 15.56 5.88
CA LEU A 496 -0.18 15.68 7.15
C LEU A 496 0.78 16.13 8.23
N VAL A 497 0.46 17.27 8.87
CA VAL A 497 1.28 17.81 9.96
C VAL A 497 0.40 18.03 11.19
N PHE A 498 0.89 17.58 12.34
CA PHE A 498 0.29 17.85 13.65
C PHE A 498 1.21 18.74 14.47
N LEU A 499 0.65 19.82 15.03
CA LEU A 499 1.36 20.75 15.90
C LEU A 499 0.76 20.74 17.29
N ASP A 500 1.57 20.44 18.30
CA ASP A 500 1.11 20.43 19.71
C ASP A 500 0.85 21.83 20.22
N VAL A 501 -0.34 22.06 20.75
CA VAL A 501 -0.80 23.34 21.30
C VAL A 501 -1.09 23.21 22.79
N ASN A 502 -1.98 22.30 23.18
CA ASN A 502 -2.39 22.02 24.56
C ASN A 502 -2.97 23.25 25.30
N GLU A 503 -3.71 24.09 24.61
CA GLU A 503 -4.31 25.32 25.12
C GLU A 503 -5.74 25.48 24.61
N THR A 504 -6.51 26.33 25.29
CA THR A 504 -7.85 26.72 24.82
C THR A 504 -7.70 27.91 23.88
N ILE A 505 -8.13 27.74 22.63
CA ILE A 505 -7.98 28.71 21.56
C ILE A 505 -9.32 28.99 20.87
N ASN A 506 -9.42 30.07 20.13
CA ASN A 506 -10.60 30.47 19.38
C ASN A 506 -10.28 30.92 17.94
N SER A 507 -9.03 31.00 17.58
CA SER A 507 -8.65 31.17 16.18
C SER A 507 -7.29 30.54 15.87
N VAL A 508 -7.10 30.21 14.58
CA VAL A 508 -5.84 29.68 14.02
C VAL A 508 -5.53 30.43 12.75
N SER A 509 -4.31 30.95 12.66
CA SER A 509 -3.78 31.56 11.44
C SER A 509 -2.69 30.70 10.85
N PHE A 510 -2.69 30.52 9.53
CA PHE A 510 -1.67 29.80 8.76
C PHE A 510 -1.01 30.75 7.77
N CYS A 511 0.32 30.70 7.68
CA CYS A 511 1.11 31.44 6.70
C CYS A 511 2.17 30.54 6.09
N GLY A 512 2.06 30.23 4.81
CA GLY A 512 3.06 29.48 4.06
C GLY A 512 4.19 30.39 3.61
N LEU A 513 5.43 30.03 3.95
CA LEU A 513 6.61 30.86 3.71
C LEU A 513 7.44 30.37 2.54
N LYS A 514 7.40 29.06 2.26
CA LYS A 514 8.19 28.42 1.19
C LYS A 514 7.59 27.09 0.80
N THR A 515 7.72 26.74 -0.47
CA THR A 515 7.44 25.39 -1.03
C THR A 515 8.76 24.71 -1.43
N HIS A 516 8.68 23.49 -1.93
CA HIS A 516 9.82 22.80 -2.55
C HIS A 516 10.11 23.27 -3.99
N GLY A 517 9.29 24.17 -4.57
CA GLY A 517 9.53 24.73 -5.91
C GLY A 517 8.36 25.44 -6.56
N ALA A 518 7.15 25.36 -6.00
CA ALA A 518 6.00 26.08 -6.51
C ALA A 518 5.94 27.53 -5.99
N ASP A 519 5.31 28.41 -6.78
CA ASP A 519 5.17 29.84 -6.46
C ASP A 519 3.92 30.16 -5.61
N GLU A 520 3.14 29.14 -5.28
CA GLU A 520 1.91 29.26 -4.51
C GLU A 520 1.83 28.21 -3.40
N ILE A 521 1.08 28.53 -2.36
CA ILE A 521 0.79 27.64 -1.22
C ILE A 521 -0.56 26.98 -1.44
N ARG A 522 -0.64 25.68 -1.29
CA ARG A 522 -1.88 24.92 -1.41
C ARG A 522 -2.20 24.22 -0.10
N LEU A 523 -3.32 24.61 0.49
CA LEU A 523 -3.80 24.13 1.77
C LEU A 523 -5.11 23.36 1.57
N TYR A 524 -5.12 22.07 1.88
CA TYR A 524 -6.31 21.24 1.78
C TYR A 524 -7.19 21.27 3.03
N SER A 525 -6.58 21.39 4.19
CA SER A 525 -7.34 21.42 5.44
C SER A 525 -6.52 21.99 6.58
N ILE A 526 -7.18 22.71 7.45
CA ILE A 526 -6.70 23.07 8.79
C ILE A 526 -7.80 22.81 9.79
N ASP A 527 -7.48 22.18 10.93
CA ASP A 527 -8.45 21.85 11.95
C ASP A 527 -7.82 21.69 13.33
N VAL A 528 -8.66 21.60 14.34
CA VAL A 528 -8.31 21.44 15.75
C VAL A 528 -8.61 20.00 16.19
N ILE A 529 -7.66 19.34 16.81
CA ILE A 529 -7.83 18.06 17.50
C ILE A 529 -7.96 18.33 19.00
N LYS A 530 -9.09 17.92 19.58
CA LYS A 530 -9.42 18.02 21.00
C LYS A 530 -8.67 17.02 21.85
#